data_8c7e7fac688e88a216edfcc5f70e9bb1
#
_entry.id   8c7e7fac688e88a216edfcc5f70e9bb1
#
_cell.length_a   1.000
_cell.length_b   1.000
_cell.length_c   1.000
_cell.angle_alpha   90.00
_cell.angle_beta   90.00
_cell.angle_gamma   90.00
#
_symmetry.space_group_name_H-M   'P 1'
#
loop_
_entity.id
_entity.type
_entity.pdbx_description
1 polymer ?
#
loop_
_entity_poly.entity_id
_entity_poly.type
_entity_poly.pdbx_seq_one_letter_code
_entity_poly.pdbx_strand_id
1 'polypeptide(L)'
;MTKPLIAVVTAGQGAQKPRLLTPWLKVPGVTEKLAAWSAQADVDLVELGTRANAETLAATENAQPLLVCLGVLVSDLLADQNIVLAGHSVGELTAACLAGVVDPGTAVTLARRRGRSEEHTSEL
;
A
#
# COMPACT_ATOMS: atom_id res chain seq x y z
N MET A 1 -25.89 -3.08 -20.53
CA MET A 1 -25.50 -4.17 -19.64
C MET A 1 -24.92 -3.62 -18.33
N THR A 2 -25.36 -4.16 -17.22
CA THR A 2 -24.82 -3.81 -15.92
C THR A 2 -23.45 -4.46 -15.73
N LYS A 3 -22.49 -3.68 -15.21
CA LYS A 3 -21.18 -4.24 -14.86
C LYS A 3 -21.34 -5.16 -13.64
N PRO A 4 -20.62 -6.26 -13.58
CA PRO A 4 -20.66 -7.11 -12.39
C PRO A 4 -20.16 -6.37 -11.15
N LEU A 5 -20.71 -6.73 -10.01
CA LEU A 5 -20.22 -6.22 -8.73
C LEU A 5 -18.94 -6.99 -8.35
N ILE A 6 -17.87 -6.25 -8.09
CA ILE A 6 -16.59 -6.81 -7.73
C ILE A 6 -16.27 -6.49 -6.26
N ALA A 7 -15.98 -7.50 -5.48
CA ALA A 7 -15.51 -7.30 -4.12
C ALA A 7 -13.97 -7.15 -4.14
N VAL A 8 -13.48 -6.04 -3.64
CA VAL A 8 -12.04 -5.78 -3.53
C VAL A 8 -11.66 -5.88 -2.06
N VAL A 9 -10.82 -6.85 -1.74
CA VAL A 9 -10.35 -7.08 -0.38
C VAL A 9 -8.87 -6.72 -0.32
N THR A 10 -8.53 -5.76 0.55
CA THR A 10 -7.18 -5.25 0.66
C THR A 10 -6.47 -5.90 1.85
N ALA A 11 -5.26 -6.39 1.59
CA ALA A 11 -4.51 -7.23 2.52
C ALA A 11 -3.93 -6.44 3.70
N GLY A 12 -3.87 -7.11 4.84
CA GLY A 12 -3.10 -6.67 5.99
C GLY A 12 -1.68 -7.21 5.96
N GLN A 13 -0.95 -6.98 7.05
CA GLN A 13 0.44 -7.43 7.18
C GLN A 13 0.55 -8.94 7.07
N GLY A 14 1.58 -9.41 6.39
CA GLY A 14 1.80 -10.81 6.07
C GLY A 14 1.81 -11.09 4.57
N ALA A 15 1.21 -10.20 3.78
CA ALA A 15 1.17 -10.35 2.32
C ALA A 15 2.43 -9.80 1.64
N GLN A 16 3.27 -9.03 2.34
CA GLN A 16 4.47 -8.45 1.76
C GLN A 16 5.52 -9.53 1.46
N LYS A 17 6.21 -9.35 0.33
CA LYS A 17 7.29 -10.25 -0.09
C LYS A 17 8.30 -9.46 -0.91
N PRO A 18 9.54 -9.98 -1.06
CA PRO A 18 10.55 -9.30 -1.87
C PRO A 18 10.09 -9.06 -3.31
N ARG A 19 10.50 -7.91 -3.87
CA ARG A 19 10.25 -7.52 -5.26
C ARG A 19 8.79 -7.29 -5.60
N LEU A 20 7.98 -6.96 -4.62
CA LEU A 20 6.54 -6.78 -4.80
C LEU A 20 6.19 -5.67 -5.81
N LEU A 21 6.99 -4.60 -5.84
CA LEU A 21 6.76 -3.48 -6.76
C LEU A 21 7.52 -3.56 -8.07
N THR A 22 8.43 -4.52 -8.24
CA THR A 22 9.26 -4.59 -9.44
C THR A 22 8.45 -4.59 -10.74
N PRO A 23 7.38 -5.38 -10.90
CA PRO A 23 6.59 -5.34 -12.12
C PRO A 23 5.90 -4.00 -12.36
N TRP A 24 5.58 -3.27 -11.29
CA TRP A 24 4.85 -2.01 -11.37
C TRP A 24 5.69 -0.86 -11.87
N LEU A 25 7.01 -0.93 -11.74
CA LEU A 25 7.90 0.13 -12.21
C LEU A 25 7.82 0.36 -13.72
N LYS A 26 7.34 -0.62 -14.46
CA LYS A 26 7.16 -0.52 -15.92
C LYS A 26 5.90 0.23 -16.33
N VAL A 27 5.00 0.45 -15.37
CA VAL A 27 3.74 1.15 -15.64
C VAL A 27 4.00 2.66 -15.67
N PRO A 28 3.58 3.38 -16.72
CA PRO A 28 3.80 4.82 -16.82
C PRO A 28 3.24 5.57 -15.61
N GLY A 29 4.02 6.50 -15.07
CA GLY A 29 3.62 7.34 -13.93
C GLY A 29 3.87 6.73 -12.56
N VAL A 30 4.15 5.44 -12.47
CA VAL A 30 4.36 4.78 -11.17
C VAL A 30 5.61 5.29 -10.47
N THR A 31 6.72 5.44 -11.17
CA THR A 31 7.97 5.92 -10.57
C THR A 31 7.79 7.29 -9.92
N GLU A 32 7.08 8.20 -10.59
CA GLU A 32 6.80 9.54 -10.07
C GLU A 32 5.90 9.49 -8.83
N LYS A 33 4.89 8.63 -8.85
CA LYS A 33 4.00 8.44 -7.69
C LYS A 33 4.78 7.89 -6.49
N LEU A 34 5.62 6.88 -6.72
CA LEU A 34 6.42 6.30 -5.66
C LEU A 34 7.39 7.31 -5.05
N ALA A 35 8.00 8.16 -5.87
CA ALA A 35 8.88 9.21 -5.39
C ALA A 35 8.14 10.21 -4.50
N ALA A 36 6.96 10.66 -4.92
CA ALA A 36 6.15 11.59 -4.16
C ALA A 36 5.68 11.00 -2.83
N TRP A 37 5.17 9.78 -2.84
CA TRP A 37 4.70 9.12 -1.63
C TRP A 37 5.84 8.78 -0.68
N SER A 38 7.01 8.40 -1.21
CA SER A 38 8.21 8.15 -0.41
C SER A 38 8.65 9.40 0.33
N ALA A 39 8.67 10.54 -0.35
CA ALA A 39 9.04 11.82 0.27
C ALA A 39 8.04 12.20 1.37
N GLN A 40 6.75 12.05 1.11
CA GLN A 40 5.70 12.40 2.06
C GLN A 40 5.71 11.50 3.30
N ALA A 41 5.93 10.21 3.11
CA ALA A 41 5.86 9.22 4.18
C ALA A 41 7.20 8.99 4.89
N ASP A 42 8.28 9.58 4.42
CA ASP A 42 9.63 9.38 4.94
C ASP A 42 10.01 7.90 4.93
N VAL A 43 9.88 7.28 3.77
CA VAL A 43 10.22 5.87 3.55
C VAL A 43 10.62 5.68 2.09
N ASP A 44 11.59 4.82 1.82
CA ASP A 44 12.00 4.51 0.45
C ASP A 44 11.19 3.35 -0.11
N LEU A 45 10.07 3.65 -0.73
CA LEU A 45 9.16 2.63 -1.27
C LEU A 45 9.79 1.83 -2.40
N VAL A 46 10.60 2.47 -3.24
CA VAL A 46 11.28 1.78 -4.35
C VAL A 46 12.25 0.73 -3.79
N GLU A 47 13.07 1.12 -2.82
CA GLU A 47 14.00 0.18 -2.20
C GLU A 47 13.26 -0.98 -1.53
N LEU A 48 12.22 -0.68 -0.75
CA LEU A 48 11.43 -1.71 -0.08
C LEU A 48 10.77 -2.67 -1.08
N GLY A 49 10.29 -2.14 -2.18
CA GLY A 49 9.52 -2.91 -3.15
C GLY A 49 10.35 -3.62 -4.20
N THR A 50 11.67 -3.39 -4.27
CA THR A 50 12.54 -3.96 -5.30
C THR A 50 13.75 -4.71 -4.77
N ARG A 51 14.41 -4.22 -3.73
CA ARG A 51 15.70 -4.76 -3.26
C ARG A 51 15.68 -5.33 -1.86
N ALA A 52 14.78 -4.85 -1.01
CA ALA A 52 14.77 -5.26 0.39
C ALA A 52 14.53 -6.76 0.52
N ASN A 53 15.20 -7.38 1.48
CA ASN A 53 15.04 -8.79 1.77
C ASN A 53 13.81 -9.05 2.67
N ALA A 54 13.47 -10.31 2.84
CA ALA A 54 12.30 -10.69 3.63
C ALA A 54 12.39 -10.22 5.09
N GLU A 55 13.60 -10.22 5.68
CA GLU A 55 13.81 -9.76 7.05
C GLU A 55 13.48 -8.28 7.19
N THR A 56 13.99 -7.44 6.29
CA THR A 56 13.68 -6.01 6.27
C THR A 56 12.17 -5.78 6.10
N LEU A 57 11.53 -6.54 5.23
CA LEU A 57 10.10 -6.40 4.96
C LEU A 57 9.22 -6.93 6.09
N ALA A 58 9.75 -7.77 6.98
CA ALA A 58 9.01 -8.25 8.14
C ALA A 58 8.78 -7.16 9.20
N ALA A 59 9.61 -6.13 9.21
CA ALA A 59 9.43 -5.01 10.13
C ALA A 59 8.12 -4.30 9.82
N THR A 60 7.29 -4.12 10.84
CA THR A 60 5.94 -3.55 10.70
C THR A 60 5.96 -2.17 10.07
N GLU A 61 6.94 -1.34 10.44
CA GLU A 61 7.08 0.02 9.89
C GLU A 61 7.42 0.04 8.40
N ASN A 62 7.93 -1.05 7.84
CA ASN A 62 8.22 -1.19 6.41
C ASN A 62 7.07 -1.90 5.67
N ALA A 63 6.53 -2.95 6.28
CA ALA A 63 5.48 -3.76 5.67
C ALA A 63 4.22 -2.95 5.38
N GLN A 64 3.76 -2.16 6.34
CA GLN A 64 2.49 -1.46 6.23
C GLN A 64 2.46 -0.42 5.11
N PRO A 65 3.43 0.52 5.02
CA PRO A 65 3.40 1.47 3.91
C PRO A 65 3.59 0.80 2.54
N LEU A 66 4.36 -0.28 2.47
CA LEU A 66 4.54 -1.02 1.22
C LEU A 66 3.23 -1.65 0.74
N LEU A 67 2.48 -2.29 1.65
CA LEU A 67 1.20 -2.91 1.30
C LEU A 67 0.16 -1.90 0.87
N VAL A 68 0.08 -0.77 1.56
CA VAL A 68 -0.85 0.30 1.18
C VAL A 68 -0.44 0.89 -0.17
N CYS A 69 0.84 1.12 -0.38
CA CYS A 69 1.37 1.60 -1.65
C CYS A 69 0.96 0.70 -2.83
N LEU A 70 1.17 -0.60 -2.68
CA LEU A 70 0.76 -1.55 -3.72
C LEU A 70 -0.75 -1.48 -3.96
N GLY A 71 -1.53 -1.46 -2.89
CA GLY A 71 -2.99 -1.42 -2.99
C GLY A 71 -3.50 -0.20 -3.75
N VAL A 72 -2.91 0.98 -3.48
CA VAL A 72 -3.36 2.20 -4.17
C VAL A 72 -2.92 2.25 -5.62
N LEU A 73 -1.84 1.56 -6.00
CA LEU A 73 -1.44 1.46 -7.41
C LEU A 73 -2.47 0.71 -8.25
N VAL A 74 -3.21 -0.20 -7.62
CA VAL A 74 -4.24 -0.98 -8.31
C VAL A 74 -5.48 -0.13 -8.62
N SER A 75 -5.66 1.01 -7.93
CA SER A 75 -6.87 1.82 -8.05
C SER A 75 -7.20 2.23 -9.48
N ASP A 76 -6.17 2.55 -10.28
CA ASP A 76 -6.37 2.96 -11.67
C ASP A 76 -6.96 1.83 -12.53
N LEU A 77 -6.68 0.58 -12.17
CA LEU A 77 -7.23 -0.58 -12.87
C LEU A 77 -8.70 -0.82 -12.55
N LEU A 78 -9.19 -0.22 -11.46
CA LEU A 78 -10.55 -0.42 -10.96
C LEU A 78 -11.45 0.80 -11.19
N ALA A 79 -10.93 1.85 -11.83
CA ALA A 79 -11.61 3.15 -11.93
C ALA A 79 -13.03 3.07 -12.48
N ASP A 80 -13.29 2.20 -13.47
CA ASP A 80 -14.59 2.08 -14.11
C ASP A 80 -15.38 0.86 -13.65
N GLN A 81 -14.96 0.23 -12.57
CA GLN A 81 -15.63 -0.98 -12.08
C GLN A 81 -16.63 -0.65 -10.98
N ASN A 82 -17.63 -1.51 -10.85
CA ASN A 82 -18.62 -1.45 -9.77
C ASN A 82 -18.07 -2.28 -8.62
N ILE A 83 -17.55 -1.61 -7.58
CA ILE A 83 -16.78 -2.28 -6.52
C ILE A 83 -17.38 -2.10 -5.13
N VAL A 84 -17.19 -3.11 -4.29
CA VAL A 84 -17.38 -3.06 -2.84
C VAL A 84 -16.01 -3.27 -2.20
N LEU A 85 -15.68 -2.46 -1.23
CA LEU A 85 -14.35 -2.45 -0.62
C LEU A 85 -14.40 -3.00 0.81
N ALA A 86 -13.43 -3.82 1.14
CA ALA A 86 -13.21 -4.29 2.50
C ALA A 86 -11.71 -4.36 2.75
N GLY A 87 -11.26 -3.94 3.93
CA GLY A 87 -9.86 -3.99 4.30
C GLY A 87 -9.65 -4.72 5.61
N HIS A 88 -8.54 -5.46 5.71
CA HIS A 88 -8.13 -6.13 6.93
C HIS A 88 -6.95 -5.40 7.55
N SER A 89 -7.12 -4.90 8.79
CA SER A 89 -6.05 -4.22 9.54
C SER A 89 -5.54 -3.00 8.74
N VAL A 90 -4.25 -2.92 8.41
CA VAL A 90 -3.71 -1.81 7.62
C VAL A 90 -4.38 -1.70 6.23
N GLY A 91 -4.93 -2.80 5.73
CA GLY A 91 -5.69 -2.80 4.49
C GLY A 91 -6.91 -1.88 4.52
N GLU A 92 -7.39 -1.49 5.69
CA GLU A 92 -8.46 -0.50 5.82
C GLU A 92 -8.04 0.87 5.27
N LEU A 93 -6.76 1.23 5.40
CA LEU A 93 -6.22 2.46 4.81
C LEU A 93 -6.23 2.39 3.29
N THR A 94 -5.88 1.24 2.72
CA THR A 94 -5.97 1.02 1.28
C THR A 94 -7.42 1.14 0.81
N ALA A 95 -8.34 0.48 1.50
CA ALA A 95 -9.76 0.54 1.16
C ALA A 95 -10.30 1.97 1.24
N ALA A 96 -9.92 2.73 2.28
CA ALA A 96 -10.32 4.13 2.42
C ALA A 96 -9.80 4.99 1.26
N CYS A 97 -8.56 4.73 0.82
CA CYS A 97 -7.99 5.43 -0.33
C CYS A 97 -8.75 5.10 -1.62
N LEU A 98 -9.03 3.83 -1.86
CA LEU A 98 -9.78 3.39 -3.04
C LEU A 98 -11.22 3.94 -3.04
N ALA A 99 -11.79 4.16 -1.86
CA ALA A 99 -13.12 4.76 -1.71
C ALA A 99 -13.10 6.28 -1.85
N GLY A 100 -11.93 6.91 -1.98
CA GLY A 100 -11.81 8.35 -2.12
C GLY A 100 -11.84 9.13 -0.81
N VAL A 101 -11.77 8.44 0.34
CA VAL A 101 -11.82 9.09 1.65
C VAL A 101 -10.50 9.78 2.01
N VAL A 102 -9.37 9.17 1.63
CA VAL A 102 -8.04 9.75 1.82
C VAL A 102 -7.26 9.66 0.52
N ASP A 103 -6.33 10.59 0.29
CA ASP A 103 -5.46 10.52 -0.88
C ASP A 103 -4.34 9.50 -0.69
N PRO A 104 -3.72 9.03 -1.80
CA PRO A 104 -2.68 8.01 -1.72
C PRO A 104 -1.50 8.35 -0.81
N GLY A 105 -0.95 9.55 -0.93
CA GLY A 105 0.19 9.97 -0.12
C GLY A 105 -0.14 9.99 1.37
N THR A 106 -1.35 10.43 1.72
CA THR A 106 -1.83 10.41 3.11
C THR A 106 -2.01 8.98 3.61
N ALA A 107 -2.56 8.10 2.79
CA ALA A 107 -2.75 6.69 3.17
C ALA A 107 -1.42 6.02 3.46
N VAL A 108 -0.42 6.20 2.61
CA VAL A 108 0.93 5.64 2.80
C VAL A 108 1.60 6.24 4.05
N THR A 109 1.45 7.55 4.26
CA THR A 109 2.00 8.23 5.44
C THR A 109 1.39 7.70 6.74
N LEU A 110 0.07 7.53 6.78
CA LEU A 110 -0.62 6.96 7.94
C LEU A 110 -0.19 5.52 8.18
N ALA A 111 0.00 4.74 7.12
CA ALA A 111 0.50 3.37 7.25
C ALA A 111 1.90 3.32 7.85
N ARG A 112 2.77 4.25 7.45
CA ARG A 112 4.14 4.34 8.01
C ARG A 112 4.09 4.68 9.50
N ARG A 113 3.27 5.66 9.88
CA ARG A 113 3.11 6.05 11.28
C ARG A 113 2.52 4.92 12.11
N ARG A 114 1.51 4.25 11.59
CA ARG A 114 0.88 3.11 12.25
C ARG A 114 1.89 1.98 12.46
N GLY A 115 2.67 1.66 11.45
CA GLY A 115 3.70 0.64 11.54
C GLY A 115 4.78 0.96 12.57
N ARG A 116 5.23 2.20 12.62
CA ARG A 116 6.20 2.66 13.65
C ARG A 116 5.62 2.55 15.04
N SER A 117 4.37 2.95 15.22
CA SER A 117 3.69 2.88 16.52
C SER A 117 3.56 1.44 17.00
N GLU A 118 3.18 0.52 16.13
CA GLU A 118 3.07 -0.90 16.47
C GLU A 118 4.42 -1.53 16.76
N GLU A 119 5.46 -1.16 16.02
CA GLU A 119 6.82 -1.64 16.25
C GLU A 119 7.30 -1.27 17.65
N HIS A 120 7.11 -0.02 18.05
CA HIS A 120 7.46 0.44 19.39
C HIS A 120 6.65 -0.24 20.47
N THR A 121 5.37 -0.46 20.24
CA THR A 121 4.49 -1.13 21.20
C THR A 121 4.91 -2.58 21.42
N SER A 122 5.33 -3.28 20.38
CA SER A 122 5.74 -4.68 20.48
C SER A 122 7.07 -4.87 21.22
N GLU A 123 7.88 -3.82 21.37
CA GLU A 123 9.12 -3.84 22.14
C GLU A 123 8.88 -3.71 23.64
N LEU A 124 7.71 -3.27 24.03
CA LEU A 124 7.34 -3.11 25.45
C LEU A 124 6.82 -4.43 26.02
#